data_980bbdc477a95ba917529835f937a545
#
_entry.id   980bbdc477a95ba917529835f937a545
#
_cell.length_a   1.000
_cell.length_b   1.000
_cell.length_c   1.000
_cell.angle_alpha   90.00
_cell.angle_beta   90.00
_cell.angle_gamma   90.00
#
_symmetry.space_group_name_H-M   'P 1'
#
loop_
_entity.id
_entity.type
_entity.pdbx_description
1 polymer ?
#
loop_
_entity_poly.entity_id
_entity_poly.type
_entity_poly.pdbx_seq_one_letter_code
_entity_poly.pdbx_strand_id
1 'polypeptide(L)'
;MQESTTASNMVKNFQETVKIYQQAKKYYDALQAVNNLVRDARKVQQTVLMLGDISGYYVNNFKKMLTDPNFTSAELSAIASGYTRILEDAGGVLNDLKQVVNITTLSMTDKDRMDVVDDCYKEMKRLKSLTAYFTNKNISVSYLRAKKKADTQRVVNLYGDGSEKYW
;
A
#
# COMPACT_ATOMS: atom_id res chain seq x y z
N MET A 1 17.54 19.68 -15.68
CA MET A 1 17.14 18.45 -16.38
C MET A 1 16.81 17.27 -15.42
N GLN A 2 17.52 17.08 -14.31
CA GLN A 2 17.20 16.00 -13.32
C GLN A 2 15.87 16.16 -12.61
N GLU A 3 15.43 17.37 -12.30
CA GLU A 3 14.14 17.59 -11.58
C GLU A 3 12.91 17.20 -12.40
N SER A 4 12.91 17.46 -13.70
CA SER A 4 11.77 17.06 -14.56
C SER A 4 11.65 15.55 -14.71
N THR A 5 12.77 14.83 -14.72
CA THR A 5 12.80 13.36 -14.81
C THR A 5 12.29 12.73 -13.52
N THR A 6 12.64 13.29 -12.36
CA THR A 6 12.19 12.81 -11.05
C THR A 6 10.68 13.01 -10.87
N ALA A 7 10.14 14.19 -11.22
CA ALA A 7 8.71 14.46 -11.17
C ALA A 7 7.92 13.55 -12.12
N SER A 8 8.42 13.30 -13.34
CA SER A 8 7.82 12.36 -14.30
C SER A 8 7.78 10.93 -13.76
N ASN A 9 8.85 10.46 -13.11
CA ASN A 9 8.90 9.14 -12.50
C ASN A 9 7.93 9.01 -11.31
N MET A 10 7.79 10.05 -10.48
CA MET A 10 6.81 10.08 -9.40
C MET A 10 5.37 9.99 -9.91
N VAL A 11 5.05 10.68 -11.00
CA VAL A 11 3.72 10.60 -11.64
C VAL A 11 3.47 9.21 -12.20
N LYS A 12 4.45 8.58 -12.85
CA LYS A 12 4.33 7.20 -13.32
C LYS A 12 4.08 6.22 -12.18
N ASN A 13 4.86 6.29 -11.12
CA ASN A 13 4.69 5.42 -9.94
C ASN A 13 3.31 5.60 -9.29
N PHE A 14 2.81 6.83 -9.24
CA PHE A 14 1.45 7.10 -8.77
C PHE A 14 0.39 6.45 -9.68
N GLN A 15 0.53 6.57 -11.00
CA GLN A 15 -0.39 5.96 -11.97
C GLN A 15 -0.36 4.43 -11.90
N GLU A 16 0.81 3.83 -11.73
CA GLU A 16 0.96 2.37 -11.54
C GLU A 16 0.28 1.91 -10.26
N THR A 17 0.41 2.66 -9.16
CA THR A 17 -0.28 2.38 -7.90
C THR A 17 -1.79 2.38 -8.06
N VAL A 18 -2.34 3.36 -8.77
CA VAL A 18 -3.78 3.43 -9.08
C VAL A 18 -4.23 2.23 -9.91
N LYS A 19 -3.42 1.79 -10.88
CA LYS A 19 -3.70 0.57 -11.68
C LYS A 19 -3.73 -0.69 -10.81
N ILE A 20 -2.76 -0.86 -9.91
CA ILE A 20 -2.71 -2.00 -8.97
C ILE A 20 -3.97 -2.03 -8.11
N TYR A 21 -4.39 -0.88 -7.56
CA TYR A 21 -5.62 -0.77 -6.78
C TYR A 21 -6.86 -1.15 -7.60
N GLN A 22 -6.97 -0.64 -8.83
CA GLN A 22 -8.10 -0.95 -9.72
C GLN A 22 -8.14 -2.44 -10.10
N GLN A 23 -6.98 -3.07 -10.34
CA GLN A 23 -6.88 -4.50 -10.60
C GLN A 23 -7.32 -5.33 -9.38
N ALA A 24 -6.87 -4.95 -8.18
CA ALA A 24 -7.27 -5.61 -6.93
C ALA A 24 -8.78 -5.50 -6.70
N LYS A 25 -9.37 -4.34 -6.97
CA LYS A 25 -10.82 -4.13 -6.86
C LYS A 25 -11.59 -5.00 -7.84
N LYS A 26 -11.19 -5.04 -9.11
CA LYS A 26 -11.81 -5.93 -10.13
C LYS A 26 -11.72 -7.39 -9.73
N TYR A 27 -10.59 -7.81 -9.19
CA TYR A 27 -10.41 -9.17 -8.69
C TYR A 27 -11.34 -9.48 -7.53
N TYR A 28 -11.47 -8.56 -6.57
CA TYR A 28 -12.41 -8.68 -5.46
C TYR A 28 -13.87 -8.79 -5.94
N ASP A 29 -14.28 -7.92 -6.87
CA ASP A 29 -15.63 -7.96 -7.44
C ASP A 29 -15.90 -9.30 -8.17
N ALA A 30 -14.90 -9.85 -8.86
CA ALA A 30 -14.98 -11.16 -9.50
C ALA A 30 -15.09 -12.31 -8.48
N LEU A 31 -14.37 -12.25 -7.35
CA LEU A 31 -14.46 -13.23 -6.27
C LEU A 31 -15.82 -13.22 -5.58
N GLN A 32 -16.47 -12.08 -5.45
CA GLN A 32 -17.83 -11.99 -4.90
C GLN A 32 -18.85 -12.74 -5.77
N ALA A 33 -18.64 -12.77 -7.08
CA ALA A 33 -19.49 -13.49 -8.02
C ALA A 33 -19.31 -15.04 -7.94
N VAL A 34 -18.20 -15.53 -7.40
CA VAL A 34 -17.83 -16.97 -7.31
C VAL A 34 -18.06 -17.55 -5.91
N ASN A 35 -18.88 -16.94 -5.10
CA ASN A 35 -19.03 -17.02 -3.65
C ASN A 35 -19.20 -18.43 -3.01
N ASN A 36 -19.22 -19.54 -3.76
CA ASN A 36 -19.52 -20.87 -3.23
C ASN A 36 -18.32 -21.82 -3.17
N LEU A 37 -17.10 -21.41 -3.54
CA LEU A 37 -16.01 -22.33 -3.78
C LEU A 37 -14.81 -22.22 -2.80
N VAL A 38 -14.76 -21.22 -1.94
CA VAL A 38 -13.64 -21.03 -1.00
C VAL A 38 -14.16 -21.02 0.42
N ARG A 39 -13.86 -22.05 1.20
CA ARG A 39 -14.21 -22.16 2.63
C ARG A 39 -13.69 -20.99 3.48
N ASP A 40 -12.73 -20.18 2.99
CA ASP A 40 -12.18 -19.02 3.67
C ASP A 40 -12.30 -17.72 2.85
N ALA A 41 -13.43 -17.57 2.16
CA ALA A 41 -13.76 -16.41 1.34
C ALA A 41 -13.51 -15.08 2.10
N ARG A 42 -13.69 -15.07 3.43
CA ARG A 42 -13.46 -13.87 4.26
C ARG A 42 -11.98 -13.46 4.32
N LYS A 43 -11.04 -14.40 4.46
CA LYS A 43 -9.59 -14.08 4.47
C LYS A 43 -9.12 -13.62 3.10
N VAL A 44 -9.58 -14.28 2.04
CA VAL A 44 -9.33 -13.83 0.65
C VAL A 44 -9.81 -12.41 0.45
N GLN A 45 -11.04 -12.11 0.85
CA GLN A 45 -11.64 -10.79 0.79
C GLN A 45 -10.82 -9.75 1.57
N GLN A 46 -10.46 -10.06 2.81
CA GLN A 46 -9.67 -9.16 3.65
C GLN A 46 -8.27 -8.92 3.08
N THR A 47 -7.63 -9.93 2.48
CA THR A 47 -6.32 -9.78 1.83
C THR A 47 -6.39 -8.79 0.68
N VAL A 48 -7.40 -8.88 -0.17
CA VAL A 48 -7.60 -7.94 -1.28
C VAL A 48 -7.92 -6.52 -0.78
N LEU A 49 -8.75 -6.39 0.27
CA LEU A 49 -9.05 -5.09 0.87
C LEU A 49 -7.81 -4.43 1.49
N MET A 50 -6.94 -5.21 2.14
CA MET A 50 -5.67 -4.68 2.67
C MET A 50 -4.74 -4.15 1.58
N LEU A 51 -4.73 -4.73 0.39
CA LEU A 51 -3.98 -4.14 -0.74
C LEU A 51 -4.56 -2.76 -1.12
N GLY A 52 -5.89 -2.61 -1.10
CA GLY A 52 -6.55 -1.33 -1.27
C GLY A 52 -6.12 -0.31 -0.22
N ASP A 53 -6.04 -0.72 1.05
CA ASP A 53 -5.57 0.13 2.14
C ASP A 53 -4.11 0.56 1.94
N ILE A 54 -3.21 -0.35 1.57
CA ILE A 54 -1.80 -0.06 1.27
C ILE A 54 -1.70 0.99 0.15
N SER A 55 -2.45 0.79 -0.93
CA SER A 55 -2.50 1.73 -2.04
C SER A 55 -3.04 3.10 -1.61
N GLY A 56 -4.07 3.12 -0.77
CA GLY A 56 -4.65 4.32 -0.20
C GLY A 56 -3.66 5.09 0.68
N TYR A 57 -2.89 4.40 1.52
CA TYR A 57 -1.81 5.02 2.31
C TYR A 57 -0.81 5.74 1.42
N TYR A 58 -0.36 5.07 0.35
CA TYR A 58 0.57 5.68 -0.60
C TYR A 58 -0.05 6.92 -1.27
N VAL A 59 -1.17 6.75 -1.94
CA VAL A 59 -1.81 7.82 -2.72
C VAL A 59 -2.10 9.04 -1.86
N ASN A 60 -2.72 8.85 -0.70
CA ASN A 60 -3.17 9.96 0.14
C ASN A 60 -2.01 10.68 0.84
N ASN A 61 -1.02 9.95 1.33
CA ASN A 61 0.07 10.55 2.09
C ASN A 61 1.20 11.05 1.20
N PHE A 62 1.55 10.33 0.14
CA PHE A 62 2.59 10.78 -0.77
C PHE A 62 2.20 12.06 -1.52
N LYS A 63 0.91 12.21 -1.88
CA LYS A 63 0.39 13.46 -2.44
C LYS A 63 0.62 14.66 -1.51
N LYS A 64 0.45 14.48 -0.21
CA LYS A 64 0.74 15.50 0.80
C LYS A 64 2.25 15.76 0.91
N MET A 65 3.07 14.72 0.89
CA MET A 65 4.54 14.84 0.94
C MET A 65 5.10 15.59 -0.25
N LEU A 66 4.52 15.47 -1.45
CA LEU A 66 4.91 16.23 -2.64
C LEU A 66 4.75 17.75 -2.46
N THR A 67 3.85 18.20 -1.61
CA THR A 67 3.61 19.64 -1.32
C THR A 67 4.33 20.09 -0.05
N ASP A 68 5.03 19.20 0.65
CA ASP A 68 5.73 19.49 1.89
C ASP A 68 7.16 20.01 1.63
N PRO A 69 7.46 21.31 1.89
CA PRO A 69 8.79 21.87 1.65
C PRO A 69 9.86 21.38 2.62
N ASN A 70 9.53 20.49 3.56
CA ASN A 70 10.52 19.84 4.42
C ASN A 70 11.20 18.65 3.75
N PHE A 71 10.72 18.20 2.58
CA PHE A 71 11.36 17.13 1.79
C PHE A 71 12.05 17.70 0.57
N THR A 72 13.24 17.17 0.29
CA THR A 72 13.96 17.40 -0.97
C THR A 72 13.43 16.47 -2.07
N SER A 73 13.67 16.81 -3.34
CA SER A 73 13.31 15.95 -4.48
C SER A 73 13.95 14.56 -4.39
N ALA A 74 15.19 14.47 -3.91
CA ALA A 74 15.88 13.19 -3.73
C ALA A 74 15.21 12.33 -2.64
N GLU A 75 14.78 12.95 -1.53
CA GLU A 75 14.04 12.25 -0.47
C GLU A 75 12.68 11.79 -0.94
N LEU A 76 11.94 12.63 -1.67
CA LEU A 76 10.66 12.25 -2.26
C LEU A 76 10.80 11.08 -3.23
N SER A 77 11.85 11.05 -4.03
CA SER A 77 12.17 9.92 -4.91
C SER A 77 12.44 8.63 -4.12
N ALA A 78 13.21 8.72 -3.03
CA ALA A 78 13.47 7.58 -2.15
C ALA A 78 12.21 7.08 -1.45
N ILE A 79 11.34 8.00 -0.98
CA ILE A 79 10.06 7.66 -0.37
C ILE A 79 9.15 6.96 -1.39
N ALA A 80 9.03 7.49 -2.61
CA ALA A 80 8.27 6.85 -3.68
C ALA A 80 8.76 5.43 -3.97
N SER A 81 10.08 5.24 -4.07
CA SER A 81 10.69 3.93 -4.27
C SER A 81 10.37 2.95 -3.12
N GLY A 82 10.36 3.44 -1.88
CA GLY A 82 9.98 2.65 -0.71
C GLY A 82 8.54 2.13 -0.81
N TYR A 83 7.60 3.01 -1.14
CA TYR A 83 6.21 2.60 -1.36
C TYR A 83 6.05 1.63 -2.53
N THR A 84 6.76 1.87 -3.63
CA THR A 84 6.73 0.99 -4.81
C THR A 84 7.15 -0.43 -4.45
N ARG A 85 8.23 -0.60 -3.69
CA ARG A 85 8.68 -1.93 -3.21
C ARG A 85 7.62 -2.64 -2.39
N ILE A 86 6.98 -1.94 -1.45
CA ILE A 86 5.90 -2.52 -0.64
C ILE A 86 4.72 -2.96 -1.54
N LEU A 87 4.39 -2.17 -2.56
CA LEU A 87 3.31 -2.51 -3.49
C LEU A 87 3.66 -3.66 -4.43
N GLU A 88 4.92 -3.78 -4.83
CA GLU A 88 5.41 -4.93 -5.61
C GLU A 88 5.29 -6.22 -4.79
N ASP A 89 5.71 -6.20 -3.52
CA ASP A 89 5.55 -7.33 -2.60
C ASP A 89 4.07 -7.69 -2.40
N ALA A 90 3.21 -6.69 -2.19
CA ALA A 90 1.77 -6.89 -2.06
C ALA A 90 1.12 -7.43 -3.34
N GLY A 91 1.60 -7.00 -4.50
CA GLY A 91 1.22 -7.55 -5.81
C GLY A 91 1.61 -9.02 -5.96
N GLY A 92 2.79 -9.40 -5.46
CA GLY A 92 3.24 -10.81 -5.39
C GLY A 92 2.27 -11.66 -4.57
N VAL A 93 1.94 -11.23 -3.36
CA VAL A 93 0.95 -11.91 -2.49
C VAL A 93 -0.41 -12.06 -3.18
N LEU A 94 -0.86 -11.03 -3.92
CA LEU A 94 -2.12 -11.12 -4.67
C LEU A 94 -2.04 -12.17 -5.80
N ASN A 95 -0.90 -12.29 -6.48
CA ASN A 95 -0.70 -13.28 -7.53
C ASN A 95 -0.72 -14.70 -6.96
N ASP A 96 -0.08 -14.94 -5.81
CA ASP A 96 -0.12 -16.24 -5.14
C ASP A 96 -1.56 -16.59 -4.72
N LEU A 97 -2.28 -15.64 -4.16
CA LEU A 97 -3.69 -15.81 -3.81
C LEU A 97 -4.56 -16.16 -5.03
N LYS A 98 -4.35 -15.51 -6.18
CA LYS A 98 -5.06 -15.81 -7.44
C LYS A 98 -4.84 -17.21 -7.92
N GLN A 99 -3.62 -17.74 -7.82
CA GLN A 99 -3.30 -19.10 -8.25
C GLN A 99 -4.06 -20.14 -7.43
N VAL A 100 -4.23 -19.90 -6.14
CA VAL A 100 -4.90 -20.83 -5.22
C VAL A 100 -6.42 -20.77 -5.33
N VAL A 101 -6.98 -19.60 -5.61
CA VAL A 101 -8.43 -19.40 -5.76
C VAL A 101 -8.94 -19.92 -7.12
N ASN A 102 -8.12 -19.92 -8.17
CA ASN A 102 -8.46 -20.50 -9.48
C ASN A 102 -8.30 -22.02 -9.48
N ILE A 103 -9.40 -22.72 -9.21
CA ILE A 103 -9.46 -24.17 -8.97
C ILE A 103 -9.01 -25.04 -10.16
N THR A 104 -8.88 -24.51 -11.36
CA THR A 104 -8.76 -25.27 -12.59
C THR A 104 -7.37 -25.80 -12.92
N THR A 105 -6.31 -25.38 -12.18
CA THR A 105 -4.94 -25.63 -12.64
C THR A 105 -4.00 -26.35 -11.66
N LEU A 106 -4.37 -26.55 -10.41
CA LEU A 106 -3.48 -27.14 -9.40
C LEU A 106 -4.10 -28.35 -8.69
N SER A 107 -3.40 -29.48 -8.70
CA SER A 107 -3.70 -30.66 -7.87
C SER A 107 -3.30 -30.42 -6.42
N MET A 108 -3.84 -29.38 -5.77
CA MET A 108 -3.63 -29.10 -4.35
C MET A 108 -4.76 -29.66 -3.51
N THR A 109 -4.44 -30.12 -2.31
CA THR A 109 -5.48 -30.47 -1.33
C THR A 109 -6.17 -29.22 -0.80
N ASP A 110 -7.38 -29.33 -0.27
CA ASP A 110 -8.10 -28.21 0.37
C ASP A 110 -7.28 -27.63 1.54
N LYS A 111 -6.53 -28.46 2.25
CA LYS A 111 -5.64 -28.03 3.33
C LYS A 111 -4.51 -27.15 2.80
N ASP A 112 -3.80 -27.59 1.75
CA ASP A 112 -2.69 -26.82 1.17
C ASP A 112 -3.17 -25.47 0.67
N ARG A 113 -4.39 -25.40 0.10
CA ARG A 113 -5.03 -24.14 -0.31
C ARG A 113 -5.29 -23.20 0.85
N MET A 114 -5.83 -23.74 1.95
CA MET A 114 -6.10 -22.95 3.14
C MET A 114 -4.81 -22.41 3.75
N ASP A 115 -3.74 -23.21 3.79
CA ASP A 115 -2.44 -22.79 4.29
C ASP A 115 -1.88 -21.62 3.46
N VAL A 116 -1.96 -21.68 2.13
CA VAL A 116 -1.54 -20.56 1.26
C VAL A 116 -2.41 -19.31 1.46
N VAL A 117 -3.73 -19.46 1.59
CA VAL A 117 -4.63 -18.33 1.88
C VAL A 117 -4.27 -17.66 3.21
N ASP A 118 -3.97 -18.47 4.23
CA ASP A 118 -3.56 -17.98 5.55
C ASP A 118 -2.22 -17.24 5.50
N ASP A 119 -1.27 -17.76 4.76
CA ASP A 119 0.05 -17.11 4.60
C ASP A 119 -0.05 -15.82 3.80
N CYS A 120 -0.84 -15.79 2.73
CA CYS A 120 -1.15 -14.56 1.99
C CYS A 120 -1.81 -13.50 2.91
N TYR A 121 -2.77 -13.90 3.74
CA TYR A 121 -3.42 -13.00 4.68
C TYR A 121 -2.44 -12.41 5.70
N LYS A 122 -1.59 -13.26 6.32
CA LYS A 122 -0.59 -12.82 7.30
C LYS A 122 0.43 -11.87 6.68
N GLU A 123 0.92 -12.21 5.48
CA GLU A 123 1.90 -11.39 4.79
C GLU A 123 1.32 -10.04 4.35
N MET A 124 0.10 -10.02 3.81
CA MET A 124 -0.57 -8.77 3.47
C MET A 124 -0.80 -7.87 4.70
N LYS A 125 -1.15 -8.48 5.84
CA LYS A 125 -1.28 -7.75 7.11
C LYS A 125 0.05 -7.15 7.56
N ARG A 126 1.16 -7.89 7.40
CA ARG A 126 2.52 -7.40 7.67
C ARG A 126 2.86 -6.20 6.78
N LEU A 127 2.59 -6.30 5.47
CA LEU A 127 2.84 -5.22 4.51
C LEU A 127 2.01 -3.98 4.79
N LYS A 128 0.73 -4.14 5.17
CA LYS A 128 -0.12 -3.02 5.60
C LYS A 128 0.47 -2.31 6.82
N SER A 129 0.91 -3.06 7.83
CA SER A 129 1.53 -2.50 9.03
C SER A 129 2.86 -1.80 8.70
N LEU A 130 3.67 -2.38 7.81
CA LEU A 130 4.90 -1.78 7.31
C LEU A 130 4.64 -0.46 6.58
N THR A 131 3.57 -0.40 5.77
CA THR A 131 3.18 0.81 5.06
C THR A 131 2.80 1.93 6.02
N ALA A 132 2.00 1.63 7.04
CA ALA A 132 1.64 2.60 8.07
C ALA A 132 2.88 3.09 8.84
N TYR A 133 3.75 2.18 9.25
CA TYR A 133 5.01 2.54 9.91
C TYR A 133 5.90 3.43 9.03
N PHE A 134 6.10 3.05 7.77
CA PHE A 134 6.90 3.81 6.82
C PHE A 134 6.35 5.22 6.60
N THR A 135 5.03 5.34 6.44
CA THR A 135 4.34 6.62 6.31
C THR A 135 4.55 7.50 7.53
N ASN A 136 4.31 6.96 8.72
CA ASN A 136 4.46 7.70 9.99
C ASN A 136 5.90 8.14 10.24
N LYS A 137 6.87 7.30 9.86
CA LYS A 137 8.30 7.65 9.96
C LYS A 137 8.63 8.88 9.11
N ASN A 138 8.17 8.92 7.87
CA ASN A 138 8.41 10.06 6.99
C ASN A 138 7.70 11.33 7.48
N ILE A 139 6.46 11.24 7.93
CA ILE A 139 5.73 12.37 8.55
C ILE A 139 6.48 12.89 9.79
N SER A 140 7.02 12.00 10.62
CA SER A 140 7.80 12.36 11.80
C SER A 140 9.07 13.14 11.43
N VAL A 141 9.73 12.81 10.33
CA VAL A 141 10.88 13.56 9.83
C VAL A 141 10.48 14.99 9.46
N SER A 142 9.37 15.15 8.74
CA SER A 142 8.83 16.48 8.41
C SER A 142 8.51 17.29 9.68
N TYR A 143 7.83 16.67 10.64
CA TYR A 143 7.49 17.32 11.91
C TYR A 143 8.73 17.78 12.68
N LEU A 144 9.77 16.96 12.79
CA LEU A 144 11.02 17.30 13.47
C LEU A 144 11.75 18.48 12.79
N ARG A 145 11.73 18.52 11.46
CA ARG A 145 12.30 19.63 10.69
C ARG A 145 11.51 20.91 10.86
N ALA A 146 10.19 20.82 10.85
CA ALA A 146 9.32 21.96 11.11
C ALA A 146 9.48 22.50 12.53
N LYS A 147 9.67 21.64 13.53
CA LYS A 147 9.94 22.04 14.91
C LYS A 147 11.20 22.90 15.01
N LYS A 148 12.27 22.52 14.31
CA LYS A 148 13.50 23.31 14.25
C LYS A 148 13.32 24.70 13.61
N LYS A 149 12.33 24.85 12.73
CA LYS A 149 12.00 26.10 12.02
C LYS A 149 10.88 26.89 12.69
N ALA A 150 10.37 26.46 13.86
CA ALA A 150 9.19 27.02 14.53
C ALA A 150 7.93 27.06 13.65
N ASP A 151 7.76 26.09 12.75
CA ASP A 151 6.69 26.01 11.75
C ASP A 151 5.87 24.71 11.86
N THR A 152 5.65 24.23 13.08
CA THR A 152 4.95 22.96 13.33
C THR A 152 3.48 23.03 12.95
N GLN A 153 2.83 24.20 13.05
CA GLN A 153 1.42 24.36 12.71
C GLN A 153 1.14 24.02 11.24
N ARG A 154 2.05 24.35 10.34
CA ARG A 154 1.91 24.03 8.92
C ARG A 154 1.92 22.49 8.69
N VAL A 155 2.78 21.77 9.40
CA VAL A 155 2.84 20.29 9.29
C VAL A 155 1.61 19.65 9.91
N VAL A 156 1.13 20.17 11.04
CA VAL A 156 -0.14 19.72 11.63
C VAL A 156 -1.31 19.95 10.67
N ASN A 157 -1.37 21.11 10.02
CA ASN A 157 -2.42 21.41 9.04
C ASN A 157 -2.36 20.47 7.81
N LEU A 158 -1.17 20.02 7.43
CA LEU A 158 -0.99 19.15 6.26
C LEU A 158 -1.32 17.69 6.55
N TYR A 159 -0.89 17.17 7.68
CA TYR A 159 -0.98 15.73 8.02
C TYR A 159 -2.01 15.40 9.10
N GLY A 160 -2.54 16.39 9.81
CA GLY A 160 -3.33 16.25 11.03
C GLY A 160 -2.46 16.28 12.28
N ASP A 161 -3.10 16.43 13.45
CA ASP A 161 -2.39 16.23 14.70
C ASP A 161 -2.22 14.73 14.98
N GLY A 162 -1.13 14.36 15.66
CA GLY A 162 -0.81 12.96 15.93
C GLY A 162 -1.80 12.25 16.87
N SER A 163 -2.84 12.93 17.35
CA SER A 163 -3.92 12.36 18.17
C SER A 163 -4.98 11.68 17.29
N GLU A 164 -5.02 11.98 16.00
CA GLU A 164 -5.96 11.38 15.07
C GLU A 164 -5.37 10.14 14.37
N LYS A 165 -5.46 8.96 15.02
CA LYS A 165 -5.57 7.64 14.38
C LYS A 165 -4.36 6.98 13.71
N TYR A 166 -3.13 7.20 14.11
CA TYR A 166 -2.01 6.47 13.51
C TYR A 166 -1.18 5.62 14.50
N TRP A 167 -1.78 5.27 15.65
CA TRP A 167 -1.20 4.37 16.66
C TRP A 167 -1.92 3.02 16.72
#